data_225b9e8350fa5cfd35857292452157e1
#
_entry.id   225b9e8350fa5cfd35857292452157e1
#
_cell.length_a   1.000
_cell.length_b   1.000
_cell.length_c   1.000
_cell.angle_alpha   90.00
_cell.angle_beta   90.00
_cell.angle_gamma   90.00
#
_symmetry.space_group_name_H-M   'P 1'
#
loop_
_entity.id
_entity.type
_entity.pdbx_description
1 polymer ?
#
loop_
_entity_poly.entity_id
_entity_poly.type
_entity_poly.pdbx_seq_one_letter_code
_entity_poly.pdbx_strand_id
1 'polypeptide(L)'
;MTLSEFWDAVDEVFGATLGRSLTADLYLPALRATCVEALEQGISPDEVWGELVRESGSDEAVRWVHRMNSKDREKLRRTIRR
;
A
#
# COMPACT_ATOMS: atom_id res chain seq x y z
N MET A 1 -3.69 4.69 -10.44
CA MET A 1 -3.98 5.03 -9.03
C MET A 1 -3.58 6.47 -8.75
N THR A 2 -4.49 7.23 -8.19
CA THR A 2 -4.17 8.59 -7.76
C THR A 2 -3.52 8.53 -6.38
N LEU A 3 -2.95 9.65 -5.95
CA LEU A 3 -2.36 9.74 -4.60
C LEU A 3 -3.41 9.47 -3.53
N SER A 4 -4.61 9.99 -3.72
CA SER A 4 -5.72 9.76 -2.80
C SER A 4 -6.06 8.27 -2.70
N GLU A 5 -6.12 7.60 -3.85
CA GLU A 5 -6.38 6.17 -3.88
C GLU A 5 -5.28 5.37 -3.20
N PHE A 6 -4.03 5.81 -3.34
CA PHE A 6 -2.91 5.18 -2.66
C PHE A 6 -3.10 5.20 -1.14
N TRP A 7 -3.42 6.37 -0.59
CA TRP A 7 -3.60 6.50 0.85
C TRP A 7 -4.84 5.75 1.35
N ASP A 8 -5.91 5.72 0.54
CA ASP A 8 -7.09 4.93 0.88
C ASP A 8 -6.75 3.45 0.93
N ALA A 9 -5.97 2.95 -0.03
CA ALA A 9 -5.56 1.55 -0.05
C ALA A 9 -4.68 1.22 1.16
N VAL A 10 -3.77 2.10 1.52
CA VAL A 10 -2.92 1.91 2.70
C VAL A 10 -3.78 1.78 3.95
N ASP A 11 -4.74 2.67 4.12
CA ASP A 11 -5.61 2.64 5.29
C ASP A 11 -6.48 1.38 5.31
N GLU A 12 -6.95 0.93 4.15
CA GLU A 12 -7.79 -0.26 4.05
C GLU A 12 -7.03 -1.53 4.39
N VAL A 13 -5.81 -1.66 3.89
CA VAL A 13 -5.05 -2.90 4.02
C VAL A 13 -4.29 -2.98 5.34
N PHE A 14 -3.63 -1.91 5.72
CA PHE A 14 -2.75 -1.90 6.89
C PHE A 14 -3.35 -1.21 8.10
N GLY A 15 -4.38 -0.42 7.92
CA GLY A 15 -4.93 0.42 8.97
C GLY A 15 -4.18 1.75 9.05
N ALA A 16 -4.84 2.76 9.62
CA ALA A 16 -4.27 4.11 9.64
C ALA A 16 -2.93 4.19 10.38
N THR A 17 -2.84 3.56 11.55
CA THR A 17 -1.62 3.64 12.36
C THR A 17 -0.46 2.88 11.75
N LEU A 18 -0.64 1.59 11.47
CA LEU A 18 0.41 0.76 10.90
C LEU A 18 0.77 1.23 9.49
N GLY A 19 -0.24 1.59 8.70
CA GLY A 19 -0.02 2.04 7.33
C GLY A 19 0.86 3.28 7.27
N ARG A 20 0.59 4.25 8.13
CA ARG A 20 1.40 5.47 8.17
C ARG A 20 2.82 5.19 8.63
N SER A 21 2.98 4.29 9.57
CA SER A 21 4.30 3.89 10.03
C SER A 21 5.08 3.19 8.91
N LEU A 22 4.46 2.26 8.21
CA LEU A 22 5.10 1.55 7.11
C LEU A 22 5.51 2.51 5.98
N THR A 23 4.62 3.42 5.61
CA THR A 23 4.92 4.33 4.50
C THR A 23 6.05 5.30 4.82
N ALA A 24 6.24 5.62 6.09
CA ALA A 24 7.30 6.54 6.52
C ALA A 24 8.62 5.84 6.82
N ASP A 25 8.58 4.59 7.28
CA ASP A 25 9.77 3.92 7.80
C ASP A 25 10.30 2.76 6.96
N LEU A 26 9.42 2.07 6.22
CA LEU A 26 9.86 0.92 5.44
C LEU A 26 10.61 1.36 4.18
N TYR A 27 11.88 1.00 4.12
CA TYR A 27 12.69 1.29 2.94
C TYR A 27 12.35 0.36 1.79
N LEU A 28 12.17 0.92 0.60
CA LEU A 28 11.85 0.17 -0.61
C LEU A 28 13.09 0.11 -1.50
N PRO A 29 13.84 -1.00 -1.48
CA PRO A 29 15.11 -1.07 -2.23
C PRO A 29 14.98 -0.78 -3.72
N ALA A 30 13.89 -1.23 -4.34
CA ALA A 30 13.67 -1.01 -5.77
C ALA A 30 13.52 0.48 -6.11
N LEU A 31 13.03 1.28 -5.17
CA LEU A 31 12.83 2.71 -5.36
C LEU A 31 13.89 3.54 -4.64
N ARG A 32 14.74 2.91 -3.85
CA ARG A 32 15.78 3.54 -3.03
C ARG A 32 15.22 4.65 -2.15
N ALA A 33 14.03 4.41 -1.59
CA ALA A 33 13.33 5.39 -0.78
C ALA A 33 12.20 4.71 -0.03
N THR A 34 11.66 5.41 1.00
CA THR A 34 10.41 4.99 1.61
C THR A 34 9.26 5.40 0.69
N CYS A 35 8.04 4.94 1.02
CA CYS A 35 6.87 5.33 0.22
C CYS A 35 6.71 6.86 0.18
N VAL A 36 6.83 7.51 1.33
CA VAL A 36 6.67 8.96 1.41
C VAL A 36 7.72 9.67 0.54
N GLU A 37 8.98 9.25 0.66
CA GLU A 37 10.05 9.85 -0.12
C GLU A 37 9.85 9.62 -1.63
N ALA A 38 9.45 8.41 -2.00
CA ALA A 38 9.23 8.08 -3.40
C ALA A 38 8.12 8.93 -4.02
N LEU A 39 7.02 9.10 -3.28
CA LEU A 39 5.92 9.93 -3.75
C LEU A 39 6.35 11.39 -3.89
N GLU A 40 7.19 11.88 -2.98
CA GLU A 40 7.72 13.25 -3.05
C GLU A 40 8.63 13.43 -4.26
N GLN A 41 9.31 12.38 -4.66
CA GLN A 41 10.18 12.41 -5.85
C GLN A 41 9.40 12.32 -7.16
N GLY A 42 8.09 12.13 -7.09
CA GLY A 42 7.26 12.05 -8.27
C GLY A 42 7.08 10.65 -8.83
N ILE A 43 7.48 9.63 -8.08
CA ILE A 43 7.27 8.24 -8.49
C ILE A 43 5.77 7.95 -8.40
N SER A 44 5.23 7.23 -9.38
CA SER A 44 3.80 7.02 -9.47
C SER A 44 3.27 6.22 -8.27
N PRO A 45 2.08 6.56 -7.76
CA PRO A 45 1.48 5.82 -6.65
C PRO A 45 1.30 4.33 -6.93
N ASP A 46 1.01 3.95 -8.18
CA ASP A 46 0.91 2.53 -8.57
C ASP A 46 2.21 1.79 -8.31
N GLU A 47 3.30 2.39 -8.68
CA GLU A 47 4.62 1.80 -8.52
C GLU A 47 5.00 1.70 -7.05
N VAL A 48 4.74 2.76 -6.30
CA VAL A 48 5.02 2.79 -4.86
C VAL A 48 4.17 1.74 -4.14
N TRP A 49 2.90 1.62 -4.50
CA TRP A 49 2.00 0.63 -3.91
C TRP A 49 2.51 -0.79 -4.16
N GLY A 50 2.92 -1.08 -5.38
CA GLY A 50 3.45 -2.39 -5.74
C GLY A 50 4.66 -2.79 -4.90
N GLU A 51 5.58 -1.85 -4.71
CA GLU A 51 6.78 -2.11 -3.92
C GLU A 51 6.48 -2.22 -2.43
N LEU A 52 5.54 -1.42 -1.93
CA LEU A 52 5.11 -1.52 -0.54
C LEU A 52 4.55 -2.90 -0.23
N VAL A 53 3.67 -3.40 -1.09
CA VAL A 53 3.06 -4.72 -0.91
C VAL A 53 4.13 -5.81 -0.94
N ARG A 54 5.07 -5.72 -1.87
CA ARG A 54 6.14 -6.70 -1.97
C ARG A 54 7.02 -6.72 -0.72
N GLU A 55 7.45 -5.55 -0.26
CA GLU A 55 8.35 -5.46 0.88
C GLU A 55 7.67 -5.80 2.19
N SER A 56 6.37 -5.55 2.29
CA SER A 56 5.61 -5.88 3.49
C SER A 56 5.31 -7.38 3.61
N GLY A 57 5.54 -8.14 2.54
CA GLY A 57 5.25 -9.58 2.52
C GLY A 57 3.80 -9.92 2.31
N SER A 58 3.00 -8.96 1.86
CA SER A 58 1.58 -9.19 1.58
C SER A 58 1.39 -9.94 0.26
N ASP A 59 0.23 -10.59 0.12
CA ASP A 59 -0.11 -11.29 -1.10
C ASP A 59 -0.24 -10.33 -2.27
N GLU A 60 0.07 -10.83 -3.47
CA GLU A 60 -0.06 -10.04 -4.69
C GLU A 60 -1.48 -9.51 -4.88
N ALA A 61 -2.48 -10.25 -4.43
CA ALA A 61 -3.88 -9.81 -4.53
C ALA A 61 -4.12 -8.45 -3.87
N VAL A 62 -3.36 -8.14 -2.83
CA VAL A 62 -3.46 -6.86 -2.12
C VAL A 62 -3.16 -5.68 -3.02
N ARG A 63 -2.31 -5.88 -4.03
CA ARG A 63 -1.94 -4.82 -4.97
C ARG A 63 -3.14 -4.27 -5.74
N TRP A 64 -4.20 -5.05 -5.85
CA TRP A 64 -5.37 -4.71 -6.64
C TRP A 64 -6.55 -4.27 -5.79
N VAL A 65 -6.34 -4.07 -4.48
CA VAL A 65 -7.41 -3.73 -3.54
C VAL A 65 -8.18 -2.48 -3.98
N HIS A 66 -7.49 -1.51 -4.57
CA HIS A 66 -8.13 -0.26 -5.01
C HIS A 66 -9.12 -0.46 -6.16
N ARG A 67 -9.09 -1.61 -6.81
CA ARG A 67 -10.01 -1.94 -7.92
C ARG A 67 -11.17 -2.80 -7.47
N MET A 68 -11.17 -3.20 -6.22
CA MET A 68 -12.21 -4.06 -5.65
C MET A 68 -13.35 -3.23 -5.11
N ASN A 69 -14.56 -3.81 -5.11
CA ASN A 69 -15.67 -3.15 -4.45
C ASN A 69 -15.53 -3.31 -2.94
N SER A 70 -16.38 -2.61 -2.17
CA SER A 70 -16.28 -2.62 -0.71
C SER A 70 -16.35 -4.00 -0.10
N LYS A 71 -17.21 -4.85 -0.65
CA LYS A 71 -17.39 -6.20 -0.16
C LYS A 71 -16.14 -7.05 -0.34
N ASP A 72 -15.51 -6.92 -1.51
CA ASP A 72 -14.27 -7.65 -1.80
C ASP A 72 -13.13 -7.16 -0.93
N ARG A 73 -13.07 -5.85 -0.67
CA ARG A 73 -12.05 -5.28 0.22
C ARG A 73 -12.18 -5.82 1.64
N GLU A 74 -13.40 -5.91 2.14
CA GLU A 74 -13.63 -6.47 3.47
C GLU A 74 -13.18 -7.91 3.57
N LYS A 75 -13.49 -8.70 2.57
CA LYS A 75 -13.12 -10.10 2.52
C LYS A 75 -11.59 -10.25 2.51
N LEU A 76 -10.92 -9.46 1.70
CA LEU A 76 -9.47 -9.46 1.61
C LEU A 76 -8.83 -9.03 2.93
N ARG A 77 -9.38 -7.99 3.55
CA ARG A 77 -8.88 -7.49 4.83
C ARG A 77 -8.95 -8.54 5.92
N ARG A 78 -10.05 -9.30 5.97
CA ARG A 78 -10.20 -10.38 6.95
C ARG A 78 -9.18 -11.49 6.72
N THR A 79 -8.82 -11.73 5.48
CA THR A 79 -7.80 -12.72 5.14
C THR A 79 -6.42 -12.29 5.59
N ILE A 80 -6.12 -11.00 5.46
CA ILE A 80 -4.80 -10.44 5.80
C ILE A 80 -4.63 -10.28 7.31
N ARG A 81 -5.67 -9.89 8.00
CA ARG A 81 -5.63 -9.71 9.44
C ARG A 81 -5.66 -11.03 10.17
N ARG A 82 -4.69 -11.26 10.95
CA ARG A 82 -4.61 -12.49 11.72
C ARG A 82 -4.17 -12.23 13.13
#